data_9ea332af58227eae1cf51773913183b4
#
_entry.id   9ea332af58227eae1cf51773913183b4
#
_cell.length_a   1.000
_cell.length_b   1.000
_cell.length_c   1.000
_cell.angle_alpha   90.00
_cell.angle_beta   90.00
_cell.angle_gamma   90.00
#
_symmetry.space_group_name_H-M   'P 1'
#
loop_
_entity.id
_entity.type
_entity.pdbx_description
1 polymer ?
#
loop_
_entity_poly.entity_id
_entity_poly.type
_entity_poly.pdbx_seq_one_letter_code
_entity_poly.pdbx_strand_id
1 'polypeptide(L)'
;MRHMKKTVITLLLLTVTFLAAWAGKPGKLERLARQYKGEDGFEMVTIGRLGLRLFNGITAVAGDLDAEEKEALKVFKGLKKLIVIDFEDIPAARKAAFTAKTEKILSGMDLILEAKDNEEAFRIYGIDDGKNIRDCILYSSDGTLIITKGRFNLDSIGKLMEMAQ
;
A
#
# COMPACT_ATOMS: atom_id res chain seq x y z
N MET A 1 6.46 9.32 -22.59
CA MET A 1 6.54 8.95 -21.15
C MET A 1 5.39 8.06 -20.66
N ARG A 2 4.18 8.23 -21.14
CA ARG A 2 3.01 7.42 -20.74
C ARG A 2 3.11 5.94 -21.14
N HIS A 3 3.75 5.61 -22.26
CA HIS A 3 3.93 4.25 -22.74
C HIS A 3 5.00 3.44 -21.99
N MET A 4 6.06 4.07 -21.50
CA MET A 4 7.10 3.39 -20.71
C MET A 4 6.60 2.94 -19.34
N LYS A 5 5.73 3.71 -18.68
CA LYS A 5 5.12 3.32 -17.41
C LYS A 5 4.24 2.08 -17.55
N LYS A 6 3.45 2.01 -18.63
CA LYS A 6 2.61 0.83 -18.93
C LYS A 6 3.45 -0.43 -19.18
N THR A 7 4.57 -0.32 -19.89
CA THR A 7 5.45 -1.47 -20.20
C THR A 7 6.16 -2.01 -18.95
N VAL A 8 6.63 -1.12 -18.07
CA VAL A 8 7.28 -1.52 -16.82
C VAL A 8 6.27 -2.18 -15.86
N ILE A 9 5.06 -1.63 -15.75
CA ILE A 9 3.98 -2.20 -14.94
C ILE A 9 3.55 -3.56 -15.50
N THR A 10 3.45 -3.71 -16.81
CA THR A 10 3.10 -4.99 -17.47
C THR A 10 4.18 -6.05 -17.25
N LEU A 11 5.47 -5.67 -17.30
CA LEU A 11 6.58 -6.58 -17.03
C LEU A 11 6.63 -7.01 -15.55
N LEU A 12 6.36 -6.08 -14.64
CA LEU A 12 6.26 -6.38 -13.19
C LEU A 12 5.05 -7.28 -12.88
N LEU A 13 3.92 -7.09 -13.57
CA LEU A 13 2.73 -7.93 -13.45
C LEU A 13 2.97 -9.38 -13.92
N LEU A 14 3.76 -9.60 -14.97
CA LEU A 14 4.08 -10.93 -15.49
C LEU A 14 4.97 -11.75 -14.53
N THR A 15 5.85 -11.10 -13.78
CA THR A 15 6.72 -11.79 -12.80
C THR A 15 5.99 -12.14 -11.50
N VAL A 16 4.92 -11.40 -11.15
CA VAL A 16 4.17 -11.58 -9.90
C VAL A 16 3.14 -12.72 -9.97
N THR A 17 2.67 -13.11 -11.15
CA THR A 17 1.65 -14.16 -11.29
C THR A 17 2.14 -15.55 -10.88
N PHE A 18 3.44 -15.82 -10.85
CA PHE A 18 4.00 -17.12 -10.45
C PHE A 18 4.15 -17.33 -8.93
N LEU A 19 4.05 -16.27 -8.11
CA LEU A 19 4.28 -16.33 -6.66
C LEU A 19 2.99 -16.32 -5.82
N ALA A 20 1.83 -16.27 -6.46
CA ALA A 20 0.53 -16.13 -5.76
C ALA A 20 0.02 -17.41 -5.06
N ALA A 21 0.69 -18.56 -5.22
CA ALA A 21 0.20 -19.86 -4.74
C ALA A 21 0.34 -20.08 -3.21
N TRP A 22 1.07 -19.21 -2.50
CA TRP A 22 1.36 -19.38 -1.06
C TRP A 22 0.84 -18.25 -0.15
N ALA A 23 0.02 -17.36 -0.66
CA ALA A 23 -0.58 -16.30 0.15
C ALA A 23 -1.78 -16.85 0.94
N GLY A 24 -1.73 -16.74 2.27
CA GLY A 24 -2.87 -17.02 3.14
C GLY A 24 -4.15 -16.29 2.68
N LYS A 25 -5.29 -16.65 3.25
CA LYS A 25 -6.61 -16.11 2.83
C LYS A 25 -6.56 -14.60 2.67
N PRO A 26 -6.89 -14.06 1.49
CA PRO A 26 -6.84 -12.61 1.25
C PRO A 26 -7.75 -11.87 2.23
N GLY A 27 -7.28 -10.75 2.76
CA GLY A 27 -8.08 -9.88 3.60
C GLY A 27 -9.32 -9.35 2.86
N LYS A 28 -10.28 -8.83 3.61
CA LYS A 28 -11.53 -8.31 3.03
C LYS A 28 -11.29 -7.24 1.95
N LEU A 29 -10.34 -6.32 2.18
CA LEU A 29 -10.00 -5.26 1.22
C LEU A 29 -9.31 -5.82 -0.02
N GLU A 30 -8.37 -6.76 0.15
CA GLU A 30 -7.72 -7.42 -0.99
C GLU A 30 -8.73 -8.18 -1.84
N ARG A 31 -9.70 -8.85 -1.21
CA ARG A 31 -10.77 -9.56 -1.90
C ARG A 31 -11.68 -8.60 -2.66
N LEU A 32 -12.01 -7.45 -2.07
CA LEU A 32 -12.77 -6.39 -2.71
C LEU A 32 -12.01 -5.87 -3.94
N ALA A 33 -10.73 -5.52 -3.80
CA ALA A 33 -9.91 -5.00 -4.88
C ALA A 33 -9.81 -5.98 -6.06
N ARG A 34 -9.71 -7.28 -5.78
CA ARG A 34 -9.68 -8.32 -6.82
C ARG A 34 -10.96 -8.37 -7.67
N GLN A 35 -12.11 -7.93 -7.14
CA GLN A 35 -13.36 -7.86 -7.92
C GLN A 35 -13.35 -6.74 -8.95
N TYR A 36 -12.49 -5.74 -8.77
CA TYR A 36 -12.32 -4.60 -9.68
C TYR A 36 -11.11 -4.77 -10.60
N LYS A 37 -10.33 -5.82 -10.41
CA LYS A 37 -9.18 -6.12 -11.27
C LYS A 37 -9.66 -6.39 -12.69
N GLY A 38 -9.23 -5.56 -13.62
CA GLY A 38 -9.65 -5.60 -15.03
C GLY A 38 -10.65 -4.51 -15.40
N GLU A 39 -11.12 -3.71 -14.47
CA GLU A 39 -11.80 -2.45 -14.76
C GLU A 39 -10.81 -1.46 -15.39
N ASP A 40 -11.28 -0.68 -16.33
CA ASP A 40 -10.46 0.35 -16.96
C ASP A 40 -10.13 1.45 -15.93
N GLY A 41 -8.86 1.81 -15.80
CA GLY A 41 -8.39 2.76 -14.78
C GLY A 41 -8.19 2.17 -13.38
N PHE A 42 -8.40 0.86 -13.17
CA PHE A 42 -8.09 0.20 -11.89
C PHE A 42 -6.74 -0.50 -11.96
N GLU A 43 -5.79 -0.05 -11.15
CA GLU A 43 -4.47 -0.67 -11.06
C GLU A 43 -4.26 -1.32 -9.69
N MET A 44 -3.72 -2.53 -9.68
CA MET A 44 -3.40 -3.25 -8.45
C MET A 44 -2.04 -3.93 -8.57
N VAL A 45 -1.10 -3.50 -7.74
CA VAL A 45 0.25 -4.07 -7.64
C VAL A 45 0.39 -4.79 -6.31
N THR A 46 0.89 -6.01 -6.32
CA THR A 46 1.15 -6.80 -5.11
C THR A 46 2.61 -7.18 -5.04
N ILE A 47 3.28 -6.79 -3.96
CA ILE A 47 4.68 -7.10 -3.68
C ILE A 47 4.73 -8.01 -2.45
N GLY A 48 5.15 -9.25 -2.65
CA GLY A 48 5.31 -10.22 -1.58
C GLY A 48 6.70 -10.13 -0.91
N ARG A 49 6.92 -11.00 0.08
CA ARG A 49 8.14 -11.00 0.90
C ARG A 49 9.43 -11.07 0.08
N LEU A 50 9.46 -11.86 -0.99
CA LEU A 50 10.63 -11.97 -1.85
C LEU A 50 10.90 -10.67 -2.60
N GLY A 51 9.86 -10.06 -3.19
CA GLY A 51 9.97 -8.77 -3.87
C GLY A 51 10.44 -7.66 -2.92
N LEU A 52 9.91 -7.62 -1.70
CA LEU A 52 10.34 -6.66 -0.66
C LEU A 52 11.79 -6.88 -0.24
N ARG A 53 12.26 -8.14 -0.15
CA ARG A 53 13.67 -8.44 0.13
C ARG A 53 14.60 -8.01 -1.01
N LEU A 54 14.19 -8.24 -2.25
CA LEU A 54 14.95 -7.79 -3.42
C LEU A 54 15.02 -6.27 -3.47
N PHE A 55 13.90 -5.58 -3.21
CA PHE A 55 13.85 -4.13 -3.13
C PHE A 55 14.81 -3.58 -2.06
N ASN A 56 14.75 -4.13 -0.84
CA ASN A 56 15.66 -3.76 0.26
C ASN A 56 17.13 -4.09 -0.06
N GLY A 57 17.39 -5.17 -0.81
CA GLY A 57 18.74 -5.55 -1.25
C GLY A 57 19.30 -4.59 -2.29
N ILE A 58 18.49 -4.19 -3.27
CA ILE A 58 18.89 -3.24 -4.32
C ILE A 58 19.18 -1.87 -3.72
N THR A 59 18.34 -1.39 -2.80
CA THR A 59 18.53 -0.10 -2.13
C THR A 59 19.74 -0.10 -1.19
N ALA A 60 20.07 -1.23 -0.58
CA ALA A 60 21.27 -1.36 0.26
C ALA A 60 22.58 -1.35 -0.56
N VAL A 61 22.54 -1.77 -1.82
CA VAL A 61 23.69 -1.80 -2.74
C VAL A 61 23.85 -0.48 -3.50
N ALA A 62 22.79 0.27 -3.70
CA ALA A 62 22.78 1.57 -4.36
C ALA A 62 23.35 2.67 -3.43
N GLY A 63 24.53 2.50 -2.93
CA GLY A 63 25.39 3.30 -2.04
C GLY A 63 25.14 4.81 -1.76
N ASP A 64 24.18 5.44 -2.44
CA ASP A 64 23.88 6.86 -2.40
C ASP A 64 22.62 7.24 -1.58
N LEU A 65 22.09 6.32 -0.77
CA LEU A 65 20.97 6.65 0.10
C LEU A 65 21.44 7.56 1.25
N ASP A 66 20.74 8.66 1.43
CA ASP A 66 20.95 9.53 2.58
C ASP A 66 20.47 8.89 3.91
N ALA A 67 20.67 9.59 5.02
CA ALA A 67 20.29 9.07 6.34
C ALA A 67 18.78 8.91 6.48
N GLU A 68 17.99 9.76 5.82
CA GLU A 68 16.54 9.78 5.86
C GLU A 68 15.97 8.59 5.08
N GLU A 69 16.47 8.37 3.88
CA GLU A 69 16.10 7.22 3.04
C GLU A 69 16.42 5.89 3.73
N LYS A 70 17.55 5.79 4.43
CA LYS A 70 17.90 4.60 5.22
C LYS A 70 16.96 4.37 6.40
N GLU A 71 16.49 5.42 7.07
CA GLU A 71 15.49 5.31 8.13
C GLU A 71 14.13 4.88 7.56
N ALA A 72 13.68 5.49 6.45
CA ALA A 72 12.47 5.09 5.76
C ALA A 72 12.47 3.60 5.40
N LEU A 73 13.60 3.08 4.92
CA LEU A 73 13.76 1.65 4.59
C LEU A 73 13.63 0.73 5.81
N LYS A 74 13.96 1.18 7.01
CA LYS A 74 13.79 0.37 8.22
C LYS A 74 12.33 0.03 8.50
N VAL A 75 11.40 0.92 8.13
CA VAL A 75 9.96 0.67 8.24
C VAL A 75 9.54 -0.53 7.39
N PHE A 76 10.14 -0.68 6.21
CA PHE A 76 9.83 -1.80 5.31
C PHE A 76 10.38 -3.15 5.76
N LYS A 77 11.33 -3.20 6.70
CA LYS A 77 11.91 -4.46 7.20
C LYS A 77 10.87 -5.38 7.85
N GLY A 78 9.84 -4.83 8.47
CA GLY A 78 8.75 -5.57 9.09
C GLY A 78 7.67 -6.06 8.13
N LEU A 79 7.70 -5.59 6.87
CA LEU A 79 6.70 -5.91 5.88
C LEU A 79 6.83 -7.34 5.36
N LYS A 80 5.68 -7.99 5.23
CA LYS A 80 5.53 -9.32 4.61
C LYS A 80 4.87 -9.23 3.25
N LYS A 81 4.04 -8.22 3.03
CA LYS A 81 3.29 -7.99 1.81
C LYS A 81 2.91 -6.51 1.71
N LEU A 82 2.98 -5.97 0.51
CA LEU A 82 2.52 -4.64 0.15
C LEU A 82 1.59 -4.76 -1.06
N ILE A 83 0.42 -4.14 -0.98
CA ILE A 83 -0.53 -4.04 -2.07
C ILE A 83 -0.82 -2.57 -2.27
N VAL A 84 -0.56 -2.08 -3.47
CA VAL A 84 -0.89 -0.72 -3.90
C VAL A 84 -2.03 -0.80 -4.88
N ILE A 85 -3.08 -0.06 -4.63
CA ILE A 85 -4.28 0.01 -5.44
C ILE A 85 -4.48 1.47 -5.81
N ASP A 86 -4.56 1.71 -7.11
CA ASP A 86 -4.97 2.97 -7.70
C ASP A 86 -6.32 2.78 -8.36
N PHE A 87 -7.28 3.61 -7.97
CA PHE A 87 -8.65 3.60 -8.48
C PHE A 87 -9.14 5.01 -8.82
N GLU A 88 -8.20 5.94 -9.03
CA GLU A 88 -8.52 7.34 -9.35
C GLU A 88 -9.32 7.45 -10.65
N ASP A 89 -8.87 6.74 -11.68
CA ASP A 89 -9.35 6.85 -13.06
C ASP A 89 -10.50 5.89 -13.42
N ILE A 90 -11.04 5.11 -12.46
CA ILE A 90 -12.18 4.24 -12.79
C ILE A 90 -13.47 5.05 -12.98
N PRO A 91 -14.46 4.54 -13.75
CA PRO A 91 -15.73 5.24 -13.97
C PRO A 91 -16.41 5.66 -12.66
N ALA A 92 -16.93 6.88 -12.60
CA ALA A 92 -17.45 7.51 -11.38
C ALA A 92 -18.42 6.63 -10.57
N ALA A 93 -19.33 5.93 -11.21
CA ALA A 93 -20.27 5.01 -10.55
C ALA A 93 -19.54 3.82 -9.90
N ARG A 94 -18.50 3.31 -10.55
CA ARG A 94 -17.66 2.21 -10.02
C ARG A 94 -16.78 2.70 -8.89
N LYS A 95 -16.22 3.91 -9.01
CA LYS A 95 -15.46 4.58 -7.95
C LYS A 95 -16.29 4.74 -6.68
N ALA A 96 -17.48 5.30 -6.81
CA ALA A 96 -18.41 5.47 -5.70
C ALA A 96 -18.75 4.12 -5.01
N ALA A 97 -19.00 3.07 -5.79
CA ALA A 97 -19.28 1.74 -5.27
C ALA A 97 -18.07 1.12 -4.55
N PHE A 98 -16.87 1.26 -5.10
CA PHE A 98 -15.63 0.78 -4.49
C PHE A 98 -15.33 1.52 -3.20
N THR A 99 -15.41 2.86 -3.21
CA THR A 99 -15.23 3.74 -2.04
C THR A 99 -16.18 3.36 -0.90
N ALA A 100 -17.48 3.26 -1.17
CA ALA A 100 -18.48 2.91 -0.15
C ALA A 100 -18.21 1.54 0.50
N LYS A 101 -17.83 0.54 -0.29
CA LYS A 101 -17.47 -0.80 0.23
C LYS A 101 -16.16 -0.77 1.02
N THR A 102 -15.18 0.00 0.58
CA THR A 102 -13.90 0.19 1.26
C THR A 102 -14.12 0.86 2.60
N GLU A 103 -14.84 1.97 2.65
CA GLU A 103 -15.15 2.69 3.89
C GLU A 103 -15.94 1.82 4.89
N LYS A 104 -16.88 1.01 4.40
CA LYS A 104 -17.60 0.05 5.25
C LYS A 104 -16.66 -0.98 5.90
N ILE A 105 -15.63 -1.42 5.18
CA ILE A 105 -14.63 -2.35 5.75
C ILE A 105 -13.74 -1.60 6.75
N LEU A 106 -13.30 -0.38 6.41
CA LEU A 106 -12.42 0.44 7.22
C LEU A 106 -13.10 0.91 8.52
N SER A 107 -14.41 1.13 8.53
CA SER A 107 -15.17 1.53 9.73
C SER A 107 -15.10 0.50 10.87
N GLY A 108 -14.70 -0.74 10.59
CA GLY A 108 -14.46 -1.80 11.58
C GLY A 108 -13.00 -1.93 11.99
N MET A 109 -12.13 -0.97 11.64
CA MET A 109 -10.71 -0.95 11.99
C MET A 109 -10.39 0.29 12.85
N ASP A 110 -9.29 0.21 13.59
CA ASP A 110 -8.84 1.34 14.39
C ASP A 110 -8.22 2.41 13.50
N LEU A 111 -8.77 3.62 13.56
CA LEU A 111 -8.20 4.81 12.91
C LEU A 111 -7.00 5.29 13.74
N ILE A 112 -5.82 5.29 13.15
CA ILE A 112 -4.57 5.69 13.80
C ILE A 112 -4.27 7.15 13.53
N LEU A 113 -4.46 7.59 12.29
CA LEU A 113 -4.21 8.97 11.86
C LEU A 113 -5.24 9.39 10.82
N GLU A 114 -5.70 10.62 10.91
CA GLU A 114 -6.41 11.32 9.86
C GLU A 114 -5.73 12.67 9.62
N ALA A 115 -5.33 12.91 8.39
CA ALA A 115 -4.86 14.20 7.92
C ALA A 115 -5.78 14.69 6.81
N LYS A 116 -6.12 15.97 6.83
CA LYS A 116 -6.90 16.63 5.80
C LYS A 116 -6.11 17.82 5.30
N ASP A 117 -5.89 17.88 4.00
CA ASP A 117 -5.35 19.03 3.33
C ASP A 117 -6.30 19.41 2.19
N ASN A 118 -6.84 20.64 2.29
CA ASN A 118 -7.79 21.25 1.34
C ASN A 118 -8.96 20.32 0.94
N GLU A 119 -8.81 19.53 -0.13
CA GLU A 119 -9.84 18.66 -0.67
C GLU A 119 -9.57 17.16 -0.47
N GLU A 120 -8.37 16.83 0.00
CA GLU A 120 -7.93 15.43 0.16
C GLU A 120 -7.94 15.01 1.63
N ALA A 121 -8.52 13.85 1.90
CA ALA A 121 -8.45 13.22 3.20
C ALA A 121 -7.58 11.96 3.11
N PHE A 122 -6.55 11.95 3.93
CA PHE A 122 -5.65 10.82 4.09
C PHE A 122 -5.88 10.16 5.44
N ARG A 123 -6.08 8.86 5.46
CA ARG A 123 -6.35 8.11 6.69
C ARG A 123 -5.46 6.88 6.78
N ILE A 124 -4.96 6.62 7.98
CA ILE A 124 -4.21 5.43 8.33
C ILE A 124 -5.02 4.60 9.31
N TYR A 125 -5.24 3.35 8.97
CA TYR A 125 -5.89 2.35 9.82
C TYR A 125 -4.90 1.23 10.14
N GLY A 126 -5.10 0.55 11.25
CA GLY A 126 -4.27 -0.59 11.61
C GLY A 126 -4.77 -1.29 12.86
N ILE A 127 -4.01 -2.26 13.32
CA ILE A 127 -4.23 -2.93 14.60
C ILE A 127 -3.08 -2.53 15.52
N ASP A 128 -3.38 -1.73 16.53
CA ASP A 128 -2.43 -1.31 17.54
C ASP A 128 -2.27 -2.42 18.59
N ASP A 129 -1.02 -2.85 18.83
CA ASP A 129 -0.67 -3.79 19.91
C ASP A 129 0.14 -3.12 21.04
N GLY A 130 0.12 -1.78 21.10
CA GLY A 130 0.76 -0.93 22.13
C GLY A 130 2.22 -0.58 21.85
N LYS A 131 2.94 -1.34 21.04
CA LYS A 131 4.32 -1.06 20.60
C LYS A 131 4.49 -1.05 19.10
N ASN A 132 3.59 -1.74 18.40
CA ASN A 132 3.62 -1.88 16.96
C ASN A 132 2.22 -1.75 16.39
N ILE A 133 2.16 -1.25 15.17
CA ILE A 133 0.97 -1.32 14.34
C ILE A 133 1.12 -2.54 13.43
N ARG A 134 0.07 -3.36 13.38
CA ARG A 134 -0.01 -4.49 12.46
C ARG A 134 -0.98 -4.19 11.34
N ASP A 135 -0.66 -4.71 10.16
CA ASP A 135 -1.58 -4.69 9.01
C ASP A 135 -2.12 -3.28 8.71
N CYS A 136 -1.19 -2.34 8.54
CA CYS A 136 -1.51 -0.94 8.28
C CYS A 136 -2.15 -0.76 6.91
N ILE A 137 -3.15 0.10 6.84
CA ILE A 137 -3.86 0.49 5.63
C ILE A 137 -3.81 2.00 5.50
N LEU A 138 -3.29 2.48 4.37
CA LEU A 138 -3.38 3.88 3.97
C LEU A 138 -4.51 4.02 2.97
N TYR A 139 -5.40 4.95 3.23
CA TYR A 139 -6.52 5.26 2.35
C TYR A 139 -6.57 6.75 2.07
N SER A 140 -6.58 7.11 0.80
CA SER A 140 -6.82 8.47 0.34
C SER A 140 -8.11 8.54 -0.47
N SER A 141 -8.88 9.60 -0.25
CA SER A 141 -10.15 9.83 -0.93
C SER A 141 -10.02 10.16 -2.41
N ASP A 142 -8.82 10.55 -2.87
CA ASP A 142 -8.51 10.82 -4.28
C ASP A 142 -8.52 9.57 -5.16
N GLY A 143 -8.22 8.41 -4.60
CA GLY A 143 -8.26 7.16 -5.36
C GLY A 143 -7.14 6.19 -5.03
N THR A 144 -6.45 6.37 -3.90
CA THR A 144 -5.33 5.51 -3.51
C THR A 144 -5.65 4.68 -2.27
N LEU A 145 -5.34 3.37 -2.32
CA LEU A 145 -5.44 2.46 -1.21
C LEU A 145 -4.18 1.60 -1.13
N ILE A 146 -3.45 1.68 -0.02
CA ILE A 146 -2.26 0.88 0.23
C ILE A 146 -2.54 -0.07 1.40
N ILE A 147 -2.40 -1.35 1.17
CA ILE A 147 -2.59 -2.39 2.17
C ILE A 147 -1.23 -3.01 2.48
N THR A 148 -0.83 -2.95 3.73
CA THR A 148 0.41 -3.56 4.18
C THR A 148 0.11 -4.71 5.14
N LYS A 149 0.87 -5.79 5.02
CA LYS A 149 0.89 -6.90 5.96
C LYS A 149 2.24 -6.95 6.65
N GLY A 150 2.23 -6.95 7.97
CA GLY A 150 3.46 -6.97 8.75
C GLY A 150 3.32 -6.20 10.04
N ARG A 151 4.46 -5.90 10.66
CA ARG A 151 4.55 -5.10 11.89
C ARG A 151 5.37 -3.85 11.60
N PHE A 152 4.87 -2.74 12.06
CA PHE A 152 5.55 -1.45 12.02
C PHE A 152 5.81 -0.99 13.44
N ASN A 153 7.01 -0.53 13.70
CA ASN A 153 7.31 0.15 14.95
C ASN A 153 6.73 1.57 14.89
N LEU A 154 6.00 1.96 15.94
CA LEU A 154 5.39 3.30 16.04
C LEU A 154 6.44 4.43 15.98
N ASP A 155 7.62 4.22 16.60
CA ASP A 155 8.69 5.21 16.54
C ASP A 155 9.20 5.46 15.12
N SER A 156 9.22 4.41 14.29
CA SER A 156 9.62 4.52 12.89
C SER A 156 8.59 5.27 12.05
N ILE A 157 7.31 5.13 12.37
CA ILE A 157 6.23 5.89 11.71
C ILE A 157 6.30 7.37 12.12
N GLY A 158 6.51 7.65 13.41
CA GLY A 158 6.68 9.01 13.92
C GLY A 158 7.81 9.76 13.21
N LYS A 159 8.97 9.12 13.07
CA LYS A 159 10.11 9.69 12.33
C LYS A 159 9.79 9.97 10.85
N LEU A 160 9.08 9.07 10.17
CA LEU A 160 8.67 9.31 8.78
C LEU A 160 7.75 10.53 8.65
N MET A 161 6.88 10.74 9.64
CA MET A 161 5.99 11.90 9.64
C MET A 161 6.73 13.21 9.90
N GLU A 162 7.77 13.20 10.76
CA GLU A 162 8.65 14.35 11.00
C GLU A 162 9.45 14.73 9.74
N MET A 163 9.85 13.73 8.94
CA MET A 163 10.60 13.93 7.70
C MET A 163 9.72 14.44 6.55
N ALA A 164 8.41 14.27 6.62
CA ALA A 164 7.45 14.70 5.59
C ALA A 164 6.97 16.16 5.79
N GLN A 165 7.39 16.84 6.86
CA GLN A 165 7.08 18.25 7.15
C GLN A 165 8.21 19.17 6.69
#